data_3aebdfd4249d2a27662fe5ec9687357b
#
_entry.id   3aebdfd4249d2a27662fe5ec9687357b
#
_cell.length_a   1.000
_cell.length_b   1.000
_cell.length_c   1.000
_cell.angle_alpha   90.00
_cell.angle_beta   90.00
_cell.angle_gamma   90.00
#
_symmetry.space_group_name_H-M   'P 1'
#
loop_
_entity.id
_entity.type
_entity.pdbx_description
1 polymer ?
#
loop_
_entity_poly.entity_id
_entity_poly.type
_entity_poly.pdbx_seq_one_letter_code
_entity_poly.pdbx_strand_id
1 'polypeptide(L)'
;VTSAKPHGPVLVTGGAGAIGGVLARALLDRGHEVRVVDNLSSGRRELVPSSPRVTLTVADVRRPAEYEELLRDVSQVWHLAANPDIRKGTADPTVDLENGTLATFHLLEAVRRHDVPRVLYSSSSVVYGQAKVFPTPESYGPLVPESLYAASKLASEALLSAYAHSYGIQVHMFRFANIIGPGMGHGILPDFLAKLRKDPSRLEVLGDGRQAKSYLRTEDCVGGMLLAGDRATDRVNIFNLGAADRISVREIAEKVVAATGGTARIDYTGGDRGWTGDVPQQLLSIERVGALGWKPRHTSAEAIDRTLAELLIGPSH
;
A
#
# COMPACT_ATOMS: atom_id res chain seq x y z
N VAL A 1 18.17 19.97 16.58
CA VAL A 1 18.12 18.87 15.61
C VAL A 1 18.59 17.64 16.36
N THR A 2 17.68 16.87 16.93
CA THR A 2 17.97 15.58 17.56
C THR A 2 18.28 14.59 16.44
N SER A 3 19.53 14.15 16.34
CA SER A 3 19.90 13.06 15.42
C SER A 3 19.08 11.83 15.78
N ALA A 4 18.31 11.31 14.83
CA ALA A 4 17.60 10.03 14.99
C ALA A 4 18.61 8.98 15.46
N LYS A 5 18.30 8.24 16.53
CA LYS A 5 19.10 7.12 16.99
C LYS A 5 19.14 6.07 15.87
N PRO A 6 20.29 5.81 15.22
CA PRO A 6 20.33 5.03 13.98
C PRO A 6 20.02 3.52 14.15
N HIS A 7 19.79 3.01 15.37
CA HIS A 7 19.67 1.59 15.67
C HIS A 7 18.58 1.21 16.68
N GLY A 8 17.60 2.09 16.95
CA GLY A 8 16.45 1.73 17.79
C GLY A 8 15.50 0.74 17.10
N PRO A 9 14.62 0.07 17.87
CA PRO A 9 13.54 -0.74 17.34
C PRO A 9 12.69 0.06 16.34
N VAL A 10 12.07 -0.62 15.39
CA VAL A 10 11.10 -0.02 14.47
C VAL A 10 9.74 -0.68 14.68
N LEU A 11 8.66 0.11 14.62
CA LEU A 11 7.31 -0.41 14.72
C LEU A 11 6.66 -0.42 13.33
N VAL A 12 6.03 -1.53 12.97
CA VAL A 12 5.30 -1.70 11.70
C VAL A 12 3.85 -2.06 12.01
N THR A 13 2.91 -1.16 11.77
CA THR A 13 1.48 -1.50 11.82
C THR A 13 1.02 -2.07 10.48
N GLY A 14 0.14 -3.07 10.49
CA GLY A 14 -0.23 -3.79 9.27
C GLY A 14 0.90 -4.68 8.74
N GLY A 15 1.81 -5.11 9.63
CA GLY A 15 2.99 -5.87 9.25
C GLY A 15 2.73 -7.33 8.89
N ALA A 16 1.53 -7.85 9.12
CA ALA A 16 1.08 -9.16 8.64
C ALA A 16 0.38 -9.08 7.26
N GLY A 17 0.29 -7.89 6.65
CA GLY A 17 -0.18 -7.69 5.28
C GLY A 17 0.90 -7.97 4.23
N ALA A 18 0.51 -8.02 2.94
CA ALA A 18 1.42 -8.32 1.83
C ALA A 18 2.62 -7.34 1.75
N ILE A 19 2.38 -6.02 1.87
CA ILE A 19 3.46 -5.02 1.86
C ILE A 19 4.20 -5.03 3.21
N GLY A 20 3.47 -5.12 4.31
CA GLY A 20 4.02 -5.07 5.66
C GLY A 20 4.99 -6.22 5.96
N GLY A 21 4.68 -7.43 5.52
CA GLY A 21 5.58 -8.59 5.68
C GLY A 21 6.89 -8.45 4.92
N VAL A 22 6.84 -7.95 3.68
CA VAL A 22 8.06 -7.67 2.88
C VAL A 22 8.87 -6.54 3.52
N LEU A 23 8.20 -5.48 4.02
CA LEU A 23 8.87 -4.40 4.73
C LEU A 23 9.52 -4.89 6.03
N ALA A 24 8.81 -5.68 6.84
CA ALA A 24 9.35 -6.24 8.08
C ALA A 24 10.59 -7.11 7.82
N ARG A 25 10.57 -7.91 6.75
CA ARG A 25 11.74 -8.68 6.30
C ARG A 25 12.90 -7.76 5.93
N ALA A 26 12.66 -6.77 5.11
CA ALA A 26 13.71 -5.85 4.65
C ALA A 26 14.32 -5.02 5.80
N LEU A 27 13.51 -4.63 6.79
CA LEU A 27 14.01 -3.96 8.02
C LEU A 27 14.83 -4.91 8.89
N LEU A 28 14.39 -6.16 9.04
CA LEU A 28 15.15 -7.20 9.74
C LEU A 28 16.51 -7.44 9.09
N ASP A 29 16.56 -7.54 7.75
CA ASP A 29 17.79 -7.77 6.98
C ASP A 29 18.75 -6.56 7.10
N ARG A 30 18.23 -5.35 7.35
CA ARG A 30 19.00 -4.15 7.68
C ARG A 30 19.48 -4.10 9.14
N GLY A 31 19.19 -5.11 9.94
CA GLY A 31 19.67 -5.22 11.31
C GLY A 31 18.73 -4.66 12.38
N HIS A 32 17.56 -4.16 12.04
CA HIS A 32 16.59 -3.64 13.01
C HIS A 32 15.95 -4.75 13.86
N GLU A 33 15.59 -4.42 15.10
CA GLU A 33 14.53 -5.07 15.83
C GLU A 33 13.19 -4.56 15.28
N VAL A 34 12.28 -5.45 14.92
CA VAL A 34 11.00 -5.11 14.28
C VAL A 34 9.85 -5.52 15.20
N ARG A 35 9.06 -4.54 15.61
CA ARG A 35 7.81 -4.75 16.36
C ARG A 35 6.63 -4.61 15.41
N VAL A 36 5.90 -5.68 15.19
CA VAL A 36 4.74 -5.72 14.30
C VAL A 36 3.47 -5.62 15.12
N VAL A 37 2.57 -4.73 14.72
CA VAL A 37 1.19 -4.62 15.23
C VAL A 37 0.22 -4.89 14.09
N ASP A 38 -0.62 -5.90 14.24
CA ASP A 38 -1.63 -6.29 13.25
C ASP A 38 -2.81 -6.98 13.95
N ASN A 39 -4.04 -6.67 13.60
CA ASN A 39 -5.21 -7.32 14.18
C ASN A 39 -5.61 -8.63 13.47
N LEU A 40 -4.85 -9.01 12.42
CA LEU A 40 -5.05 -10.19 11.59
C LEU A 40 -6.43 -10.28 10.92
N SER A 41 -7.15 -9.15 10.78
CA SER A 41 -8.46 -9.13 10.11
C SER A 41 -8.35 -9.41 8.60
N SER A 42 -7.21 -9.09 8.00
CA SER A 42 -6.85 -9.40 6.61
C SER A 42 -5.39 -9.85 6.46
N GLY A 43 -4.57 -9.54 7.46
CA GLY A 43 -3.19 -9.99 7.57
C GLY A 43 -3.09 -11.47 7.90
N ARG A 44 -1.94 -12.06 7.57
CA ARG A 44 -1.64 -13.47 7.84
C ARG A 44 -0.34 -13.58 8.61
N ARG A 45 -0.36 -14.34 9.72
CA ARG A 45 0.82 -14.53 10.59
C ARG A 45 2.04 -15.04 9.84
N GLU A 46 1.82 -15.87 8.82
CA GLU A 46 2.85 -16.50 7.99
C GLU A 46 3.66 -15.49 7.17
N LEU A 47 3.12 -14.29 6.93
CA LEU A 47 3.82 -13.20 6.24
C LEU A 47 4.82 -12.47 7.14
N VAL A 48 4.69 -12.59 8.46
CA VAL A 48 5.62 -11.97 9.42
C VAL A 48 6.89 -12.83 9.50
N PRO A 49 8.09 -12.23 9.34
CA PRO A 49 9.34 -12.97 9.41
C PRO A 49 9.53 -13.66 10.75
N SER A 50 9.89 -14.95 10.73
CA SER A 50 10.29 -15.68 11.93
C SER A 50 11.73 -15.35 12.30
N SER A 51 11.93 -14.64 13.41
CA SER A 51 13.25 -14.25 13.94
C SER A 51 13.13 -13.83 15.40
N PRO A 52 14.16 -14.05 16.24
CA PRO A 52 14.19 -13.51 17.61
C PRO A 52 14.12 -11.96 17.67
N ARG A 53 14.46 -11.27 16.57
CA ARG A 53 14.38 -9.81 16.45
C ARG A 53 13.05 -9.30 15.88
N VAL A 54 12.07 -10.18 15.69
CA VAL A 54 10.72 -9.80 15.20
C VAL A 54 9.68 -10.25 16.20
N THR A 55 8.86 -9.32 16.67
CA THR A 55 7.75 -9.60 17.57
C THR A 55 6.45 -9.24 16.88
N LEU A 56 5.47 -10.14 16.87
CA LEU A 56 4.11 -9.87 16.42
C LEU A 56 3.19 -9.73 17.63
N THR A 57 2.62 -8.54 17.80
CA THR A 57 1.55 -8.26 18.74
C THR A 57 0.22 -8.18 17.99
N VAL A 58 -0.71 -9.06 18.35
CA VAL A 58 -2.06 -9.04 17.76
C VAL A 58 -2.87 -7.98 18.51
N ALA A 59 -3.03 -6.81 17.89
CA ALA A 59 -3.69 -5.66 18.46
C ALA A 59 -4.32 -4.77 17.38
N ASP A 60 -5.33 -4.00 17.79
CA ASP A 60 -6.02 -3.06 16.90
C ASP A 60 -5.42 -1.65 17.04
N VAL A 61 -4.96 -1.08 15.91
CA VAL A 61 -4.35 0.26 15.88
C VAL A 61 -5.32 1.35 16.39
N ARG A 62 -6.63 1.11 16.36
CA ARG A 62 -7.65 2.00 16.95
C ARG A 62 -7.60 2.05 18.47
N ARG A 63 -6.90 1.12 19.12
CA ARG A 63 -6.83 0.94 20.57
C ARG A 63 -5.40 1.04 21.08
N PRO A 64 -4.85 2.25 21.25
CA PRO A 64 -3.46 2.44 21.67
C PRO A 64 -3.07 1.65 22.93
N ALA A 65 -3.98 1.51 23.88
CA ALA A 65 -3.73 0.76 25.11
C ALA A 65 -3.29 -0.70 24.89
N GLU A 66 -3.58 -1.28 23.72
CA GLU A 66 -3.18 -2.65 23.37
C GLU A 66 -1.73 -2.75 22.87
N TYR A 67 -1.11 -1.62 22.45
CA TYR A 67 0.21 -1.65 21.80
C TYR A 67 1.13 -0.45 22.12
N GLU A 68 0.67 0.61 22.78
CA GLU A 68 1.46 1.85 22.92
C GLU A 68 2.79 1.64 23.67
N GLU A 69 2.87 0.68 24.57
CA GLU A 69 4.14 0.31 25.22
C GLU A 69 5.22 -0.18 24.23
N LEU A 70 4.81 -0.68 23.08
CA LEU A 70 5.72 -1.07 22.01
C LEU A 70 6.41 0.12 21.33
N LEU A 71 5.93 1.35 21.56
CA LEU A 71 6.54 2.58 21.04
C LEU A 71 7.74 3.06 21.87
N ARG A 72 7.96 2.46 23.05
CA ARG A 72 9.11 2.82 23.88
C ARG A 72 10.42 2.58 23.12
N ASP A 73 11.27 3.60 23.06
CA ASP A 73 12.56 3.61 22.37
C ASP A 73 12.51 3.35 20.86
N VAL A 74 11.33 3.39 20.23
CA VAL A 74 11.15 3.22 18.80
C VAL A 74 11.78 4.40 18.05
N SER A 75 12.60 4.11 17.06
CA SER A 75 13.25 5.12 16.22
C SER A 75 12.35 5.65 15.10
N GLN A 76 11.40 4.83 14.64
CA GLN A 76 10.45 5.19 13.59
C GLN A 76 9.25 4.23 13.55
N VAL A 77 8.11 4.73 13.10
CA VAL A 77 6.89 3.95 12.86
C VAL A 77 6.60 3.88 11.36
N TRP A 78 6.38 2.68 10.86
CA TRP A 78 5.86 2.40 9.51
C TRP A 78 4.37 2.07 9.63
N HIS A 79 3.52 3.01 9.22
CA HIS A 79 2.08 2.88 9.35
C HIS A 79 1.44 2.39 8.05
N LEU A 80 1.18 1.06 7.97
CA LEU A 80 0.57 0.41 6.82
C LEU A 80 -0.82 -0.14 7.13
N ALA A 81 -1.23 -0.22 8.40
CA ALA A 81 -2.56 -0.68 8.78
C ALA A 81 -3.64 0.22 8.16
N ALA A 82 -4.58 -0.39 7.45
CA ALA A 82 -5.74 0.27 6.86
C ALA A 82 -6.76 -0.80 6.40
N ASN A 83 -7.97 -0.38 6.03
CA ASN A 83 -8.87 -1.23 5.27
C ASN A 83 -8.25 -1.52 3.87
N PRO A 84 -8.02 -2.78 3.48
CA PRO A 84 -7.42 -3.08 2.18
C PRO A 84 -8.42 -3.14 1.02
N ASP A 85 -9.73 -3.17 1.29
CA ASP A 85 -10.79 -3.31 0.27
C ASP A 85 -11.64 -2.03 0.18
N ILE A 86 -11.39 -1.22 -0.85
CA ILE A 86 -12.09 0.06 -1.10
C ILE A 86 -13.63 -0.14 -1.18
N ARG A 87 -14.10 -1.30 -1.67
CA ARG A 87 -15.53 -1.58 -1.84
C ARG A 87 -16.27 -1.72 -0.52
N LYS A 88 -15.58 -2.15 0.55
CA LYS A 88 -16.17 -2.25 1.90
C LYS A 88 -16.63 -0.89 2.40
N GLY A 89 -15.87 0.17 2.17
CA GLY A 89 -16.24 1.53 2.58
C GLY A 89 -17.52 2.05 1.89
N THR A 90 -17.83 1.56 0.67
CA THR A 90 -19.10 1.90 0.01
C THR A 90 -20.30 1.22 0.69
N ALA A 91 -20.11 0.00 1.17
CA ALA A 91 -21.16 -0.75 1.88
C ALA A 91 -21.33 -0.27 3.34
N ASP A 92 -20.22 0.05 4.00
CA ASP A 92 -20.20 0.59 5.38
C ASP A 92 -19.22 1.77 5.45
N PRO A 93 -19.74 3.03 5.45
CA PRO A 93 -18.93 4.24 5.50
C PRO A 93 -18.03 4.35 6.73
N THR A 94 -18.37 3.69 7.84
CA THR A 94 -17.59 3.78 9.08
C THR A 94 -16.25 3.04 8.98
N VAL A 95 -16.16 2.02 8.13
CA VAL A 95 -14.96 1.18 7.98
C VAL A 95 -13.72 2.02 7.64
N ASP A 96 -13.83 2.92 6.67
CA ASP A 96 -12.67 3.73 6.24
C ASP A 96 -12.40 4.88 7.21
N LEU A 97 -13.43 5.46 7.82
CA LEU A 97 -13.26 6.48 8.86
C LEU A 97 -12.51 5.90 10.06
N GLU A 98 -12.96 4.77 10.57
CA GLU A 98 -12.38 4.14 11.77
C GLU A 98 -10.99 3.55 11.50
N ASN A 99 -10.85 2.73 10.46
CA ASN A 99 -9.59 2.02 10.19
C ASN A 99 -8.56 2.86 9.43
N GLY A 100 -8.96 3.99 8.84
CA GLY A 100 -8.06 4.94 8.18
C GLY A 100 -7.79 6.16 9.06
N THR A 101 -8.76 7.08 9.13
CA THR A 101 -8.56 8.40 9.76
C THR A 101 -8.38 8.31 11.27
N LEU A 102 -9.31 7.66 12.01
CA LEU A 102 -9.24 7.56 13.46
C LEU A 102 -8.09 6.68 13.94
N ALA A 103 -7.82 5.56 13.23
CA ALA A 103 -6.67 4.73 13.52
C ALA A 103 -5.35 5.51 13.39
N THR A 104 -5.21 6.31 12.32
CA THR A 104 -4.04 7.20 12.14
C THR A 104 -3.94 8.23 13.25
N PHE A 105 -5.05 8.88 13.63
CA PHE A 105 -5.08 9.85 14.74
C PHE A 105 -4.64 9.20 16.06
N HIS A 106 -5.20 8.05 16.41
CA HIS A 106 -4.84 7.35 17.65
C HIS A 106 -3.37 6.92 17.68
N LEU A 107 -2.83 6.46 16.54
CA LEU A 107 -1.41 6.14 16.42
C LEU A 107 -0.54 7.39 16.60
N LEU A 108 -0.91 8.51 15.98
CA LEU A 108 -0.16 9.76 16.08
C LEU A 108 -0.13 10.31 17.51
N GLU A 109 -1.22 10.18 18.25
CA GLU A 109 -1.25 10.52 19.67
C GLU A 109 -0.33 9.63 20.51
N ALA A 110 -0.29 8.32 20.23
CA ALA A 110 0.65 7.42 20.88
C ALA A 110 2.10 7.74 20.50
N VAL A 111 2.39 7.99 19.22
CA VAL A 111 3.69 8.44 18.70
C VAL A 111 4.17 9.70 19.41
N ARG A 112 3.28 10.70 19.57
CA ARG A 112 3.57 11.96 20.26
C ARG A 112 3.89 11.75 21.74
N ARG A 113 3.12 10.93 22.46
CA ARG A 113 3.34 10.63 23.90
C ARG A 113 4.66 9.91 24.16
N HIS A 114 5.13 9.12 23.20
CA HIS A 114 6.38 8.36 23.31
C HIS A 114 7.58 9.02 22.61
N ASP A 115 7.44 10.28 22.17
CA ASP A 115 8.49 11.06 21.51
C ASP A 115 9.12 10.34 20.31
N VAL A 116 8.33 9.57 19.55
CA VAL A 116 8.84 8.90 18.36
C VAL A 116 9.10 9.94 17.27
N PRO A 117 10.34 10.04 16.76
CA PRO A 117 10.74 11.17 15.92
C PRO A 117 10.24 11.11 14.48
N ARG A 118 9.78 9.92 14.01
CA ARG A 118 9.49 9.71 12.58
C ARG A 118 8.31 8.78 12.36
N VAL A 119 7.44 9.15 11.39
CA VAL A 119 6.35 8.30 10.89
C VAL A 119 6.42 8.20 9.37
N LEU A 120 6.36 6.97 8.84
CA LEU A 120 6.33 6.66 7.42
C LEU A 120 4.99 5.99 7.10
N TYR A 121 4.21 6.59 6.22
CA TYR A 121 2.80 6.27 6.01
C TYR A 121 2.51 5.79 4.60
N SER A 122 1.76 4.69 4.49
CA SER A 122 1.22 4.18 3.23
C SER A 122 -0.03 4.94 2.83
N SER A 123 0.12 5.95 1.99
CA SER A 123 -0.98 6.61 1.29
C SER A 123 -1.29 5.90 -0.04
N SER A 124 -2.11 6.49 -0.85
CA SER A 124 -2.56 5.89 -2.11
C SER A 124 -2.76 6.96 -3.20
N SER A 125 -2.53 6.59 -4.45
CA SER A 125 -2.82 7.42 -5.62
C SER A 125 -4.29 7.83 -5.74
N VAL A 126 -5.20 7.13 -5.10
CA VAL A 126 -6.63 7.47 -5.12
C VAL A 126 -6.96 8.82 -4.47
N VAL A 127 -6.03 9.40 -3.68
CA VAL A 127 -6.17 10.75 -3.12
C VAL A 127 -6.23 11.83 -4.21
N TYR A 128 -5.70 11.55 -5.40
CA TYR A 128 -5.75 12.45 -6.55
C TYR A 128 -7.14 12.52 -7.20
N GLY A 129 -8.01 11.53 -6.93
CA GLY A 129 -9.25 11.35 -7.68
C GLY A 129 -8.97 11.11 -9.16
N GLN A 130 -9.79 11.66 -10.04
CA GLN A 130 -9.56 11.64 -11.49
C GLN A 130 -8.56 12.73 -11.89
N ALA A 131 -7.29 12.41 -11.84
CA ALA A 131 -6.27 13.33 -12.30
C ALA A 131 -6.42 13.62 -13.80
N LYS A 132 -6.18 14.89 -14.17
CA LYS A 132 -6.22 15.35 -15.58
C LYS A 132 -4.82 15.47 -16.20
N VAL A 133 -3.78 15.25 -15.40
CA VAL A 133 -2.39 15.35 -15.82
C VAL A 133 -1.71 14.00 -15.60
N PHE A 134 -1.08 13.49 -16.63
CA PHE A 134 -0.33 12.22 -16.61
C PHE A 134 1.07 12.40 -17.22
N PRO A 135 2.11 11.88 -16.56
CA PRO A 135 2.15 11.31 -15.22
C PRO A 135 1.75 12.34 -14.16
N THR A 136 0.98 11.90 -13.13
CA THR A 136 0.46 12.79 -12.07
C THR A 136 1.55 13.08 -11.04
N PRO A 137 2.01 14.34 -10.87
CA PRO A 137 3.04 14.69 -9.90
C PRO A 137 2.46 14.83 -8.49
N GLU A 138 3.33 14.79 -7.47
CA GLU A 138 2.93 14.96 -6.07
C GLU A 138 2.33 16.35 -5.78
N SER A 139 2.68 17.35 -6.59
CA SER A 139 2.14 18.71 -6.52
C SER A 139 0.76 18.90 -7.16
N TYR A 140 0.20 17.83 -7.77
CA TYR A 140 -1.12 17.91 -8.39
C TYR A 140 -2.21 18.27 -7.36
N GLY A 141 -3.08 19.17 -7.75
CA GLY A 141 -4.24 19.60 -6.97
C GLY A 141 -5.25 20.36 -7.83
N PRO A 142 -6.47 20.61 -7.31
CA PRO A 142 -6.98 20.17 -6.00
C PRO A 142 -7.15 18.65 -5.90
N LEU A 143 -6.96 18.09 -4.69
CA LEU A 143 -7.20 16.68 -4.41
C LEU A 143 -8.69 16.46 -4.16
N VAL A 144 -9.35 15.68 -5.03
CA VAL A 144 -10.79 15.42 -4.97
C VAL A 144 -11.02 13.91 -4.92
N PRO A 145 -10.95 13.30 -3.73
CA PRO A 145 -11.13 11.85 -3.57
C PRO A 145 -12.54 11.41 -3.96
N GLU A 146 -12.66 10.28 -4.69
CA GLU A 146 -13.95 9.76 -5.18
C GLU A 146 -14.46 8.56 -4.38
N SER A 147 -13.77 8.15 -3.33
CA SER A 147 -14.19 7.07 -2.43
C SER A 147 -13.91 7.43 -0.97
N LEU A 148 -14.62 6.79 -0.04
CA LEU A 148 -14.40 6.97 1.40
C LEU A 148 -13.00 6.52 1.81
N TYR A 149 -12.49 5.46 1.20
CA TYR A 149 -11.10 5.05 1.35
C TYR A 149 -10.12 6.16 0.94
N ALA A 150 -10.33 6.78 -0.22
CA ALA A 150 -9.49 7.88 -0.69
C ALA A 150 -9.59 9.09 0.24
N ALA A 151 -10.80 9.42 0.72
CA ALA A 151 -11.03 10.48 1.69
C ALA A 151 -10.31 10.21 3.01
N SER A 152 -10.34 8.97 3.52
CA SER A 152 -9.65 8.59 4.75
C SER A 152 -8.12 8.68 4.61
N LYS A 153 -7.58 8.29 3.44
CA LYS A 153 -6.14 8.43 3.15
C LYS A 153 -5.72 9.89 3.10
N LEU A 154 -6.50 10.75 2.44
CA LEU A 154 -6.24 12.20 2.37
C LEU A 154 -6.36 12.87 3.75
N ALA A 155 -7.36 12.52 4.54
CA ALA A 155 -7.50 13.00 5.91
C ALA A 155 -6.30 12.60 6.79
N SER A 156 -5.81 11.37 6.62
CA SER A 156 -4.59 10.89 7.32
C SER A 156 -3.34 11.67 6.88
N GLU A 157 -3.17 11.99 5.59
CA GLU A 157 -2.08 12.86 5.13
C GLU A 157 -2.15 14.25 5.78
N ALA A 158 -3.36 14.82 5.89
CA ALA A 158 -3.56 16.12 6.53
C ALA A 158 -3.20 16.06 8.04
N LEU A 159 -3.62 15.01 8.76
CA LEU A 159 -3.24 14.78 10.16
C LEU A 159 -1.72 14.66 10.32
N LEU A 160 -1.06 13.82 9.51
CA LEU A 160 0.39 13.64 9.53
C LEU A 160 1.13 14.98 9.32
N SER A 161 0.71 15.78 8.34
CA SER A 161 1.28 17.09 8.09
C SER A 161 1.09 18.04 9.28
N ALA A 162 -0.11 18.07 9.88
CA ALA A 162 -0.40 18.89 11.06
C ALA A 162 0.48 18.49 12.26
N TYR A 163 0.62 17.17 12.52
CA TYR A 163 1.47 16.68 13.62
C TYR A 163 2.97 16.96 13.36
N ALA A 164 3.41 16.88 12.11
CA ALA A 164 4.77 17.26 11.74
C ALA A 164 5.08 18.70 12.11
N HIS A 165 4.19 19.64 11.79
CA HIS A 165 4.37 21.04 12.10
C HIS A 165 4.16 21.38 13.57
N SER A 166 3.17 20.76 14.23
CA SER A 166 2.83 21.07 15.62
C SER A 166 3.79 20.45 16.64
N TYR A 167 4.31 19.24 16.34
CA TYR A 167 5.09 18.46 17.32
C TYR A 167 6.49 18.08 16.85
N GLY A 168 6.91 18.53 15.65
CA GLY A 168 8.27 18.29 15.15
C GLY A 168 8.54 16.89 14.64
N ILE A 169 7.52 16.04 14.49
CA ILE A 169 7.64 14.69 13.94
C ILE A 169 7.98 14.77 12.47
N GLN A 170 8.99 14.03 12.01
CA GLN A 170 9.28 13.91 10.57
C GLN A 170 8.30 12.91 9.96
N VAL A 171 7.64 13.28 8.86
CA VAL A 171 6.68 12.40 8.18
C VAL A 171 7.05 12.14 6.73
N HIS A 172 6.85 10.89 6.30
CA HIS A 172 6.98 10.46 4.92
C HIS A 172 5.65 9.82 4.49
N MET A 173 5.05 10.34 3.44
CA MET A 173 3.78 9.87 2.90
C MET A 173 4.03 9.29 1.51
N PHE A 174 3.70 8.01 1.33
CA PHE A 174 3.92 7.29 0.07
C PHE A 174 2.58 7.06 -0.63
N ARG A 175 2.34 7.76 -1.73
CA ARG A 175 1.16 7.58 -2.56
C ARG A 175 1.40 6.43 -3.53
N PHE A 176 0.89 5.27 -3.18
CA PHE A 176 1.09 4.04 -3.97
C PHE A 176 0.21 4.01 -5.22
N ALA A 177 0.78 3.54 -6.33
CA ALA A 177 0.03 2.95 -7.44
C ALA A 177 -0.58 1.60 -7.01
N ASN A 178 -0.94 0.72 -7.95
CA ASN A 178 -1.40 -0.62 -7.59
C ASN A 178 -0.19 -1.48 -7.24
N ILE A 179 -0.11 -1.87 -5.97
CA ILE A 179 0.99 -2.73 -5.49
C ILE A 179 0.55 -4.18 -5.59
N ILE A 180 1.38 -5.02 -6.23
CA ILE A 180 1.12 -6.42 -6.45
C ILE A 180 2.33 -7.28 -6.08
N GLY A 181 2.08 -8.50 -5.62
CA GLY A 181 3.15 -9.43 -5.24
C GLY A 181 2.68 -10.58 -4.37
N PRO A 182 3.62 -11.35 -3.83
CA PRO A 182 3.31 -12.49 -2.95
C PRO A 182 2.48 -12.05 -1.75
N GLY A 183 1.58 -12.94 -1.32
CA GLY A 183 0.78 -12.72 -0.13
C GLY A 183 -0.44 -11.82 -0.31
N MET A 184 -0.67 -11.25 -1.51
CA MET A 184 -1.88 -10.47 -1.78
C MET A 184 -3.12 -11.38 -1.78
N GLY A 185 -4.15 -10.97 -1.02
CA GLY A 185 -5.43 -11.69 -0.93
C GLY A 185 -6.56 -11.04 -1.73
N HIS A 186 -6.33 -9.88 -2.34
CA HIS A 186 -7.32 -9.09 -3.07
C HIS A 186 -6.67 -8.37 -4.25
N GLY A 187 -7.48 -7.77 -5.13
CA GLY A 187 -7.04 -7.09 -6.34
C GLY A 187 -7.31 -7.90 -7.60
N ILE A 188 -6.93 -7.34 -8.75
CA ILE A 188 -7.35 -7.84 -10.07
C ILE A 188 -6.92 -9.29 -10.34
N LEU A 189 -5.69 -9.67 -9.99
CA LEU A 189 -5.18 -11.03 -10.25
C LEU A 189 -5.90 -12.09 -9.39
N PRO A 190 -6.00 -11.96 -8.05
CA PRO A 190 -6.79 -12.89 -7.24
C PRO A 190 -8.26 -12.97 -7.67
N ASP A 191 -8.89 -11.83 -8.05
CA ASP A 191 -10.28 -11.80 -8.51
C ASP A 191 -10.46 -12.59 -9.81
N PHE A 192 -9.62 -12.36 -10.82
CA PHE A 192 -9.69 -13.08 -12.09
C PHE A 192 -9.41 -14.57 -11.92
N LEU A 193 -8.42 -14.95 -11.13
CA LEU A 193 -8.14 -16.34 -10.83
C LEU A 193 -9.29 -17.01 -10.08
N ALA A 194 -9.94 -16.33 -9.14
CA ALA A 194 -11.11 -16.85 -8.42
C ALA A 194 -12.31 -17.05 -9.36
N LYS A 195 -12.54 -16.11 -10.30
CA LYS A 195 -13.58 -16.24 -11.33
C LYS A 195 -13.33 -17.44 -12.24
N LEU A 196 -12.12 -17.63 -12.73
CA LEU A 196 -11.76 -18.76 -13.59
C LEU A 196 -11.77 -20.12 -12.86
N ARG A 197 -11.47 -20.14 -11.55
CA ARG A 197 -11.67 -21.37 -10.74
C ARG A 197 -13.15 -21.76 -10.64
N LYS A 198 -14.06 -20.77 -10.59
CA LYS A 198 -15.50 -20.98 -10.53
C LYS A 198 -16.08 -21.37 -11.87
N ASP A 199 -15.64 -20.73 -12.94
CA ASP A 199 -16.05 -21.01 -14.33
C ASP A 199 -14.82 -20.91 -15.27
N PRO A 200 -14.17 -22.05 -15.59
CA PRO A 200 -12.99 -22.06 -16.47
C PRO A 200 -13.27 -21.66 -17.92
N SER A 201 -14.53 -21.60 -18.34
CA SER A 201 -14.90 -21.27 -19.71
C SER A 201 -15.08 -19.76 -19.94
N ARG A 202 -15.17 -18.95 -18.84
CA ARG A 202 -15.58 -17.56 -18.93
C ARG A 202 -14.89 -16.69 -17.88
N LEU A 203 -14.30 -15.58 -18.33
CA LEU A 203 -13.78 -14.52 -17.46
C LEU A 203 -14.64 -13.24 -17.61
N GLU A 204 -15.41 -12.91 -16.59
CA GLU A 204 -16.11 -11.65 -16.52
C GLU A 204 -15.16 -10.53 -16.07
N VAL A 205 -15.08 -9.48 -16.88
CA VAL A 205 -14.28 -8.27 -16.62
C VAL A 205 -15.22 -7.09 -16.41
N LEU A 206 -15.10 -6.42 -15.26
CA LEU A 206 -15.90 -5.24 -14.94
C LEU A 206 -15.42 -4.04 -15.76
N GLY A 207 -16.38 -3.30 -16.33
CA GLY A 207 -16.10 -2.20 -17.26
C GLY A 207 -15.89 -2.68 -18.70
N ASP A 208 -15.25 -1.85 -19.52
CA ASP A 208 -14.97 -2.11 -20.94
C ASP A 208 -13.54 -2.66 -21.19
N GLY A 209 -12.75 -2.83 -20.13
CA GLY A 209 -11.38 -3.29 -20.19
C GLY A 209 -10.34 -2.25 -20.59
N ARG A 210 -10.75 -0.99 -20.84
CA ARG A 210 -9.85 0.12 -21.21
C ARG A 210 -9.26 0.85 -20.03
N GLN A 211 -9.71 0.55 -18.81
CA GLN A 211 -9.09 1.08 -17.60
C GLN A 211 -7.61 0.70 -17.60
N ALA A 212 -6.72 1.69 -17.43
CA ALA A 212 -5.28 1.47 -17.50
C ALA A 212 -4.58 2.10 -16.28
N LYS A 213 -3.81 1.27 -15.56
CA LYS A 213 -3.17 1.65 -14.31
C LYS A 213 -1.72 1.17 -14.25
N SER A 214 -0.93 1.84 -13.42
CA SER A 214 0.42 1.41 -13.09
C SER A 214 0.38 0.30 -12.04
N TYR A 215 1.16 -0.75 -12.24
CA TYR A 215 1.32 -1.88 -11.32
C TYR A 215 2.78 -2.02 -10.91
N LEU A 216 3.04 -1.97 -9.62
CA LEU A 216 4.38 -2.03 -9.04
C LEU A 216 4.51 -3.27 -8.15
N ARG A 217 5.63 -3.97 -8.28
CA ARG A 217 5.95 -5.10 -7.39
C ARG A 217 6.15 -4.64 -5.94
N THR A 218 5.69 -5.46 -4.98
CA THR A 218 5.81 -5.17 -3.54
C THR A 218 7.25 -4.91 -3.13
N GLU A 219 8.21 -5.67 -3.67
CA GLU A 219 9.64 -5.50 -3.36
C GLU A 219 10.20 -4.17 -3.88
N ASP A 220 9.73 -3.72 -5.04
CA ASP A 220 10.12 -2.43 -5.59
C ASP A 220 9.51 -1.27 -4.78
N CYS A 221 8.24 -1.41 -4.38
CA CYS A 221 7.57 -0.47 -3.49
C CYS A 221 8.33 -0.30 -2.17
N VAL A 222 8.63 -1.41 -1.50
CA VAL A 222 9.39 -1.41 -0.24
C VAL A 222 10.79 -0.82 -0.45
N GLY A 223 11.46 -1.15 -1.55
CA GLY A 223 12.74 -0.55 -1.90
C GLY A 223 12.67 0.97 -2.01
N GLY A 224 11.61 1.51 -2.64
CA GLY A 224 11.37 2.95 -2.75
C GLY A 224 11.06 3.61 -1.41
N MET A 225 10.23 2.97 -0.59
CA MET A 225 9.92 3.42 0.77
C MET A 225 11.18 3.55 1.62
N LEU A 226 12.01 2.52 1.65
CA LEU A 226 13.23 2.47 2.43
C LEU A 226 14.25 3.52 1.95
N LEU A 227 14.47 3.62 0.63
CA LEU A 227 15.41 4.61 0.08
C LEU A 227 14.96 6.04 0.38
N ALA A 228 13.68 6.35 0.19
CA ALA A 228 13.16 7.68 0.50
C ALA A 228 13.19 7.96 2.01
N GLY A 229 12.89 6.95 2.85
CA GLY A 229 13.03 7.05 4.30
C GLY A 229 14.45 7.36 4.76
N ASP A 230 15.46 6.82 4.06
CA ASP A 230 16.87 7.06 4.37
C ASP A 230 17.39 8.41 3.87
N ARG A 231 16.90 8.89 2.71
CA ARG A 231 17.50 10.03 2.00
C ARG A 231 16.73 11.33 2.10
N ALA A 232 15.42 11.29 2.33
CA ALA A 232 14.63 12.51 2.43
C ALA A 232 14.73 13.11 3.84
N THR A 233 15.01 14.41 3.91
CA THR A 233 15.32 15.11 5.17
C THR A 233 14.31 16.20 5.54
N ASP A 234 13.38 16.54 4.64
CA ASP A 234 12.35 17.51 4.94
C ASP A 234 11.47 17.05 6.10
N ARG A 235 10.82 17.98 6.78
CA ARG A 235 9.86 17.66 7.84
C ARG A 235 8.66 16.89 7.32
N VAL A 236 8.16 17.27 6.14
CA VAL A 236 7.04 16.63 5.44
C VAL A 236 7.52 16.20 4.06
N ASN A 237 7.48 14.91 3.80
CA ASN A 237 7.91 14.30 2.56
C ASN A 237 6.75 13.54 1.91
N ILE A 238 6.47 13.81 0.64
CA ILE A 238 5.45 13.11 -0.14
C ILE A 238 6.13 12.52 -1.37
N PHE A 239 5.93 11.23 -1.61
CA PHE A 239 6.47 10.51 -2.76
C PHE A 239 5.42 9.63 -3.41
N ASN A 240 5.33 9.69 -4.72
CA ASN A 240 4.65 8.71 -5.52
C ASN A 240 5.51 7.46 -5.70
N LEU A 241 4.91 6.27 -5.57
CA LEU A 241 5.54 4.99 -5.88
C LEU A 241 4.69 4.20 -6.87
N GLY A 242 5.21 4.01 -8.07
CA GLY A 242 4.55 3.32 -9.19
C GLY A 242 5.56 2.81 -10.22
N ALA A 243 5.12 2.00 -11.16
CA ALA A 243 5.89 1.72 -12.38
C ALA A 243 5.86 2.96 -13.30
N ALA A 244 6.84 3.06 -14.20
CA ALA A 244 6.95 4.18 -15.13
C ALA A 244 5.93 4.13 -16.29
N ASP A 245 5.17 3.04 -16.37
CA ASP A 245 4.17 2.75 -17.38
C ASP A 245 2.83 2.31 -16.78
N ARG A 246 1.90 1.94 -17.62
CA ARG A 246 0.59 1.39 -17.26
C ARG A 246 0.19 0.25 -18.18
N ILE A 247 -0.67 -0.63 -17.70
CA ILE A 247 -1.26 -1.75 -18.44
C ILE A 247 -2.78 -1.69 -18.33
N SER A 248 -3.50 -2.06 -19.40
CA SER A 248 -4.95 -2.09 -19.41
C SER A 248 -5.50 -3.33 -18.72
N VAL A 249 -6.73 -3.23 -18.20
CA VAL A 249 -7.46 -4.38 -17.63
C VAL A 249 -7.67 -5.47 -18.68
N ARG A 250 -7.85 -5.10 -19.95
CA ARG A 250 -7.93 -6.04 -21.09
C ARG A 250 -6.66 -6.88 -21.21
N GLU A 251 -5.49 -6.24 -21.28
CA GLU A 251 -4.21 -6.95 -21.38
C GLU A 251 -3.97 -7.85 -20.17
N ILE A 252 -4.35 -7.42 -18.97
CA ILE A 252 -4.27 -8.27 -17.77
C ILE A 252 -5.18 -9.49 -17.90
N ALA A 253 -6.43 -9.31 -18.36
CA ALA A 253 -7.37 -10.42 -18.56
C ALA A 253 -6.85 -11.44 -19.59
N GLU A 254 -6.30 -10.96 -20.70
CA GLU A 254 -5.68 -11.80 -21.74
C GLU A 254 -4.48 -12.60 -21.20
N LYS A 255 -3.60 -11.96 -20.39
CA LYS A 255 -2.48 -12.63 -19.73
C LYS A 255 -2.96 -13.72 -18.75
N VAL A 256 -3.99 -13.44 -17.94
CA VAL A 256 -4.53 -14.41 -16.99
C VAL A 256 -5.16 -15.60 -17.71
N VAL A 257 -5.95 -15.35 -18.76
CA VAL A 257 -6.54 -16.43 -19.57
C VAL A 257 -5.45 -17.29 -20.21
N ALA A 258 -4.43 -16.67 -20.81
CA ALA A 258 -3.30 -17.39 -21.43
C ALA A 258 -2.55 -18.26 -20.42
N ALA A 259 -2.30 -17.76 -19.20
CA ALA A 259 -1.60 -18.48 -18.16
C ALA A 259 -2.42 -19.62 -17.51
N THR A 260 -3.75 -19.60 -17.66
CA THR A 260 -4.66 -20.62 -17.09
C THR A 260 -5.21 -21.63 -18.12
N GLY A 261 -4.61 -21.71 -19.32
CA GLY A 261 -4.99 -22.69 -20.35
C GLY A 261 -5.49 -22.07 -21.67
N GLY A 262 -5.70 -20.75 -21.72
CA GLY A 262 -5.96 -20.01 -22.97
C GLY A 262 -7.35 -20.17 -23.60
N THR A 263 -8.33 -20.80 -22.93
CA THR A 263 -9.60 -21.17 -23.55
C THR A 263 -10.82 -20.36 -23.07
N ALA A 264 -10.68 -19.61 -21.97
CA ALA A 264 -11.78 -18.84 -21.43
C ALA A 264 -12.15 -17.65 -22.32
N ARG A 265 -13.46 -17.48 -22.58
CA ARG A 265 -13.96 -16.27 -23.23
C ARG A 265 -13.93 -15.10 -22.24
N ILE A 266 -13.45 -13.94 -22.70
CA ILE A 266 -13.44 -12.70 -21.89
C ILE A 266 -14.71 -11.92 -22.21
N ASP A 267 -15.55 -11.68 -21.21
CA ASP A 267 -16.79 -10.91 -21.32
C ASP A 267 -16.68 -9.62 -20.51
N TYR A 268 -16.90 -8.49 -21.19
CA TYR A 268 -16.88 -7.16 -20.57
C TYR A 268 -18.29 -6.72 -20.17
N THR A 269 -18.44 -6.20 -18.93
CA THR A 269 -19.77 -5.71 -18.48
C THR A 269 -20.15 -4.36 -19.08
N GLY A 270 -19.20 -3.68 -19.74
CA GLY A 270 -19.39 -2.34 -20.31
C GLY A 270 -19.23 -1.23 -19.28
N GLY A 271 -19.23 0.02 -19.79
CA GLY A 271 -18.93 1.21 -18.99
C GLY A 271 -17.43 1.47 -18.85
N ASP A 272 -17.08 2.70 -18.47
CA ASP A 272 -15.70 3.18 -18.35
C ASP A 272 -15.04 2.84 -16.99
N ARG A 273 -15.82 2.34 -16.02
CA ARG A 273 -15.38 2.02 -14.66
C ARG A 273 -15.70 0.57 -14.27
N GLY A 274 -14.89 -0.01 -13.43
CA GLY A 274 -15.13 -1.33 -12.86
C GLY A 274 -16.13 -1.32 -11.70
N TRP A 275 -16.13 -0.25 -10.88
CA TRP A 275 -17.04 -0.07 -9.72
C TRP A 275 -17.18 1.41 -9.37
N THR A 276 -18.12 1.74 -8.48
CA THR A 276 -18.31 3.12 -7.98
C THR A 276 -17.08 3.59 -7.21
N GLY A 277 -16.47 4.71 -7.63
CA GLY A 277 -15.23 5.25 -7.05
C GLY A 277 -13.95 4.66 -7.66
N ASP A 278 -14.07 3.83 -8.70
CA ASP A 278 -12.92 3.40 -9.50
C ASP A 278 -12.33 4.57 -10.28
N VAL A 279 -11.01 4.70 -10.29
CA VAL A 279 -10.24 5.66 -11.10
C VAL A 279 -9.76 4.94 -12.36
N PRO A 280 -10.37 5.18 -13.55
CA PRO A 280 -10.09 4.40 -14.76
C PRO A 280 -8.67 4.54 -15.28
N GLN A 281 -8.07 5.72 -15.13
CA GLN A 281 -6.74 6.03 -15.64
C GLN A 281 -5.83 6.47 -14.51
N GLN A 282 -4.66 5.82 -14.37
CA GLN A 282 -3.70 6.15 -13.34
C GLN A 282 -2.28 5.92 -13.86
N LEU A 283 -1.47 6.98 -13.81
CA LEU A 283 -0.02 6.94 -14.01
C LEU A 283 0.60 8.04 -13.15
N LEU A 284 1.46 7.66 -12.22
CA LEU A 284 2.11 8.59 -11.30
C LEU A 284 3.45 9.07 -11.88
N SER A 285 3.79 10.34 -11.68
CA SER A 285 5.17 10.78 -11.82
C SER A 285 5.98 10.22 -10.65
N ILE A 286 7.09 9.59 -10.97
CA ILE A 286 8.05 9.03 -10.01
C ILE A 286 9.38 9.83 -10.02
N GLU A 287 9.36 11.04 -10.58
CA GLU A 287 10.56 11.89 -10.71
C GLU A 287 11.13 12.26 -9.36
N ARG A 288 10.28 12.57 -8.37
CA ARG A 288 10.72 12.99 -7.06
C ARG A 288 11.48 11.90 -6.30
N VAL A 289 10.96 10.67 -6.30
CA VAL A 289 11.68 9.53 -5.71
C VAL A 289 12.85 9.09 -6.59
N GLY A 290 12.75 9.28 -7.92
CA GLY A 290 13.82 9.05 -8.89
C GLY A 290 15.03 9.95 -8.64
N ALA A 291 14.83 11.21 -8.27
CA ALA A 291 15.89 12.14 -7.88
C ALA A 291 16.68 11.66 -6.65
N LEU A 292 16.08 10.82 -5.81
CA LEU A 292 16.77 10.13 -4.71
C LEU A 292 17.55 8.89 -5.17
N GLY A 293 17.46 8.51 -6.45
CA GLY A 293 18.16 7.36 -7.04
C GLY A 293 17.34 6.06 -7.09
N TRP A 294 16.02 6.12 -6.87
CA TRP A 294 15.15 4.96 -7.03
C TRP A 294 14.55 4.88 -8.43
N LYS A 295 14.39 3.65 -8.90
CA LYS A 295 13.59 3.33 -10.10
C LYS A 295 12.94 1.95 -9.93
N PRO A 296 11.75 1.72 -10.51
CA PRO A 296 11.16 0.39 -10.54
C PRO A 296 12.03 -0.55 -11.39
N ARG A 297 12.13 -1.80 -10.98
CA ARG A 297 12.90 -2.84 -11.70
C ARG A 297 12.11 -3.49 -12.83
N HIS A 298 10.78 -3.34 -12.79
CA HIS A 298 9.85 -3.99 -13.70
C HIS A 298 8.87 -2.99 -14.28
N THR A 299 8.47 -3.22 -15.53
CA THR A 299 7.28 -2.62 -16.13
C THR A 299 6.02 -3.16 -15.46
N SER A 300 4.87 -2.47 -15.66
CA SER A 300 3.58 -2.97 -15.18
C SER A 300 3.25 -4.37 -15.74
N ALA A 301 3.56 -4.61 -17.02
CA ALA A 301 3.34 -5.90 -17.66
C ALA A 301 4.19 -7.01 -17.03
N GLU A 302 5.49 -6.76 -16.81
CA GLU A 302 6.40 -7.72 -16.15
C GLU A 302 6.01 -7.97 -14.69
N ALA A 303 5.54 -6.93 -13.97
CA ALA A 303 5.05 -7.06 -12.61
C ALA A 303 3.81 -7.99 -12.55
N ILE A 304 2.88 -7.84 -13.49
CA ILE A 304 1.71 -8.72 -13.65
C ILE A 304 2.15 -10.16 -13.92
N ASP A 305 3.03 -10.38 -14.93
CA ASP A 305 3.46 -11.73 -15.32
C ASP A 305 4.14 -12.47 -14.17
N ARG A 306 5.06 -11.81 -13.45
CA ARG A 306 5.74 -12.40 -12.30
C ARG A 306 4.78 -12.74 -11.16
N THR A 307 3.89 -11.81 -10.82
CA THR A 307 2.92 -12.04 -9.75
C THR A 307 1.94 -13.17 -10.11
N LEU A 308 1.50 -13.22 -11.37
CA LEU A 308 0.62 -14.26 -11.86
C LEU A 308 1.29 -15.65 -11.79
N ALA A 309 2.55 -15.77 -12.21
CA ALA A 309 3.31 -17.00 -12.09
C ALA A 309 3.42 -17.48 -10.63
N GLU A 310 3.71 -16.58 -9.68
CA GLU A 310 3.77 -16.89 -8.25
C GLU A 310 2.41 -17.35 -7.68
N LEU A 311 1.30 -16.71 -8.10
CA LEU A 311 -0.05 -17.08 -7.65
C LEU A 311 -0.52 -18.43 -8.21
N LEU A 312 -0.03 -18.84 -9.37
CA LEU A 312 -0.36 -20.15 -9.99
C LEU A 312 0.44 -21.30 -9.40
N ILE A 313 1.67 -21.07 -8.95
CA ILE A 313 2.49 -22.09 -8.28
C ILE A 313 1.94 -22.37 -6.87
N GLY A 314 1.18 -21.43 -6.27
CA GLY A 314 0.71 -21.51 -4.89
C GLY A 314 1.82 -21.15 -3.88
N PRO A 315 1.51 -21.04 -2.58
CA PRO A 315 2.52 -20.81 -1.57
C PRO A 315 3.46 -22.02 -1.55
N SER A 316 4.76 -21.77 -1.76
CA SER A 316 5.80 -22.77 -1.47
C SER A 316 5.68 -23.16 0.02
N HIS A 317 5.34 -24.42 0.27
CA HIS A 317 5.24 -25.01 1.61
C HIS A 317 6.57 -24.99 2.35
#